data_d1bbf55e831e1403a2fd514cd750bc4b
#
_entry.id   d1bbf55e831e1403a2fd514cd750bc4b
#
_cell.length_a   1.000
_cell.length_b   1.000
_cell.length_c   1.000
_cell.angle_alpha   90.00
_cell.angle_beta   90.00
_cell.angle_gamma   90.00
#
_symmetry.space_group_name_H-M   'P 1'
#
loop_
_entity.id
_entity.type
_entity.pdbx_description
1 polymer ?
#
loop_
_entity_poly.entity_id
_entity_poly.type
_entity_poly.pdbx_seq_one_letter_code
_entity_poly.pdbx_strand_id
1 'polypeptide(L)'
;MAQADFVHLHVHSEYSILDGACRVPDLVKRAAELEMASVSLTDHGSMAGAVQLWKATRQTGVKPVIGCEVYVAGDRKAHEKGNAHLTLLAADNAGYSNLIKLSSLGYLEGYYYKPRVDWELLERHAQGLIALSGCLSGRVCKAIEENRLTDAEGELDHLAQVFGRDNVYVELQNAHLEVQARILPQLTELATKTGLPTVATGDVHYLRDTDARAHEALLCIQSGDSLKNPNHWRFETDHFYFKSPDEMALDFPGQADAMRRTLEVAERCNVEIELDRILLPRFDVPEGRDAFDYLVELCEKGLQKRYDKVTSELQERLRYELKTIKEMGFTDYFL
;
A
#
# COMPACT_ATOMS: atom_id res chain seq x y z
N MET A 1 0.48 24.25 18.63
CA MET A 1 1.74 24.27 17.86
C MET A 1 1.34 24.32 16.40
N ALA A 2 2.07 24.94 15.50
CA ALA A 2 1.74 24.97 14.08
C ALA A 2 1.97 23.56 13.53
N GLN A 3 0.99 23.04 12.76
CA GLN A 3 1.10 21.75 12.10
C GLN A 3 2.21 21.81 11.05
N ALA A 4 2.98 20.74 10.87
CA ALA A 4 4.04 20.68 9.88
C ALA A 4 3.50 20.84 8.44
N ASP A 5 4.17 21.62 7.62
CA ASP A 5 3.75 21.92 6.24
C ASP A 5 4.16 20.84 5.21
N PHE A 6 4.36 19.60 5.67
CA PHE A 6 4.78 18.47 4.85
C PHE A 6 4.38 17.13 5.48
N VAL A 7 4.09 16.14 4.64
CA VAL A 7 3.93 14.75 5.03
C VAL A 7 4.60 13.81 4.01
N HIS A 8 5.20 12.72 4.48
CA HIS A 8 5.77 11.72 3.60
C HIS A 8 4.67 10.91 2.90
N LEU A 9 4.69 10.89 1.55
CA LEU A 9 3.74 10.15 0.71
C LEU A 9 4.33 8.86 0.10
N HIS A 10 5.66 8.67 0.15
CA HIS A 10 6.37 7.51 -0.36
C HIS A 10 7.26 6.93 0.74
N VAL A 11 6.82 5.83 1.34
CA VAL A 11 7.43 5.25 2.54
C VAL A 11 7.36 3.73 2.49
N HIS A 12 8.49 3.08 2.76
CA HIS A 12 8.65 1.62 2.84
C HIS A 12 8.80 1.18 4.29
N SER A 13 8.00 0.20 4.69
CA SER A 13 8.08 -0.41 6.02
C SER A 13 8.73 -1.79 5.99
N GLU A 14 8.75 -2.44 7.15
CA GLU A 14 9.13 -3.85 7.32
C GLU A 14 8.36 -4.83 6.40
N TYR A 15 7.26 -4.39 5.76
CA TYR A 15 6.51 -5.16 4.76
C TYR A 15 7.06 -5.03 3.34
N SER A 16 7.97 -4.09 3.08
CA SER A 16 8.92 -4.11 1.95
C SER A 16 10.09 -5.02 2.33
N ILE A 17 9.83 -6.34 2.40
CA ILE A 17 10.65 -7.35 3.07
C ILE A 17 12.13 -7.31 2.67
N LEU A 18 12.42 -6.85 1.45
CA LEU A 18 13.78 -6.89 0.89
C LEU A 18 14.65 -5.68 1.29
N ASP A 19 14.04 -4.52 1.57
CA ASP A 19 14.75 -3.25 1.71
C ASP A 19 14.07 -2.23 2.64
N GLY A 20 12.87 -2.50 3.15
CA GLY A 20 12.21 -1.63 4.10
C GLY A 20 12.59 -1.95 5.56
N ALA A 21 13.03 -0.95 6.31
CA ALA A 21 13.46 -1.11 7.72
C ALA A 21 12.60 -0.28 8.70
N CYS A 22 11.58 0.45 8.25
CA CYS A 22 10.67 1.18 9.13
C CYS A 22 9.65 0.21 9.76
N ARG A 23 9.65 0.05 11.08
CA ARG A 23 8.56 -0.63 11.78
C ARG A 23 7.35 0.29 11.83
N VAL A 24 6.19 -0.22 11.43
CA VAL A 24 4.97 0.61 11.30
C VAL A 24 4.61 1.38 12.58
N PRO A 25 4.65 0.81 13.81
CA PRO A 25 4.37 1.58 15.03
C PRO A 25 5.39 2.70 15.28
N ASP A 26 6.67 2.46 14.99
CA ASP A 26 7.74 3.44 15.21
C ASP A 26 7.65 4.56 14.17
N LEU A 27 7.25 4.24 12.93
CA LEU A 27 6.98 5.20 11.86
C LEU A 27 5.86 6.18 12.26
N VAL A 28 4.73 5.66 12.73
CA VAL A 28 3.59 6.49 13.18
C VAL A 28 3.98 7.35 14.37
N LYS A 29 4.72 6.79 15.33
CA LYS A 29 5.25 7.56 16.46
C LYS A 29 6.18 8.68 16.00
N ARG A 30 7.08 8.40 15.07
CA ARG A 30 7.99 9.41 14.52
C ARG A 30 7.25 10.53 13.78
N ALA A 31 6.23 10.21 13.00
CA ALA A 31 5.37 11.21 12.35
C ALA A 31 4.69 12.12 13.37
N ALA A 32 4.18 11.55 14.48
CA ALA A 32 3.58 12.32 15.58
C ALA A 32 4.62 13.19 16.32
N GLU A 33 5.84 12.70 16.57
CA GLU A 33 6.95 13.47 17.15
C GLU A 33 7.33 14.69 16.28
N LEU A 34 7.22 14.55 14.97
CA LEU A 34 7.49 15.61 13.99
C LEU A 34 6.26 16.48 13.66
N GLU A 35 5.17 16.32 14.42
CA GLU A 35 3.91 17.08 14.25
C GLU A 35 3.29 16.96 12.85
N MET A 36 3.61 15.89 12.11
CA MET A 36 3.01 15.63 10.80
C MET A 36 1.54 15.23 10.91
N ALA A 37 0.69 15.81 10.07
CA ALA A 37 -0.74 15.52 10.03
C ALA A 37 -1.06 14.08 9.63
N SER A 38 -0.19 13.50 8.79
CA SER A 38 -0.42 12.21 8.15
C SER A 38 0.90 11.47 7.94
N VAL A 39 0.79 10.17 7.70
CA VAL A 39 1.92 9.31 7.28
C VAL A 39 1.40 8.29 6.28
N SER A 40 2.16 8.08 5.21
CA SER A 40 1.82 7.06 4.21
C SER A 40 2.54 5.73 4.47
N LEU A 41 2.03 4.70 3.77
CA LEU A 41 2.69 3.43 3.60
C LEU A 41 2.50 2.98 2.16
N THR A 42 3.61 2.79 1.43
CA THR A 42 3.64 2.47 0.00
C THR A 42 4.60 1.31 -0.27
N ASP A 43 4.48 0.24 0.49
CA ASP A 43 5.35 -0.92 0.39
C ASP A 43 5.38 -1.53 -1.01
N HIS A 44 6.52 -2.12 -1.38
CA HIS A 44 6.77 -2.77 -2.67
C HIS A 44 5.79 -3.91 -2.95
N GLY A 45 4.83 -3.69 -3.86
CA GLY A 45 3.87 -4.68 -4.35
C GLY A 45 2.96 -5.29 -3.27
N SER A 46 2.92 -4.72 -2.07
CA SER A 46 2.28 -5.31 -0.90
C SER A 46 1.34 -4.34 -0.19
N MET A 47 0.20 -4.86 0.26
CA MET A 47 -0.77 -4.17 1.12
C MET A 47 -0.77 -4.71 2.56
N ALA A 48 0.21 -5.54 2.92
CA ALA A 48 0.21 -6.28 4.20
C ALA A 48 0.30 -5.35 5.42
N GLY A 49 0.96 -4.19 5.31
CA GLY A 49 1.09 -3.21 6.39
C GLY A 49 -0.14 -2.31 6.60
N ALA A 50 -1.10 -2.27 5.66
CA ALA A 50 -2.19 -1.31 5.66
C ALA A 50 -3.05 -1.33 6.94
N VAL A 51 -3.45 -2.51 7.40
CA VAL A 51 -4.26 -2.66 8.62
C VAL A 51 -3.47 -2.28 9.87
N GLN A 52 -2.16 -2.59 9.90
CA GLN A 52 -1.31 -2.22 11.02
C GLN A 52 -1.11 -0.70 11.09
N LEU A 53 -0.88 -0.04 9.95
CA LEU A 53 -0.81 1.41 9.86
C LEU A 53 -2.10 2.05 10.38
N TRP A 54 -3.25 1.61 9.85
CA TRP A 54 -4.55 2.13 10.25
C TRP A 54 -4.82 1.99 11.75
N LYS A 55 -4.45 0.86 12.37
CA LYS A 55 -4.55 0.66 13.82
C LYS A 55 -3.61 1.55 14.62
N ALA A 56 -2.36 1.66 14.20
CA ALA A 56 -1.34 2.45 14.90
C ALA A 56 -1.68 3.94 14.91
N THR A 57 -2.22 4.47 13.80
CA THR A 57 -2.59 5.89 13.68
C THR A 57 -3.78 6.28 14.56
N ARG A 58 -4.69 5.36 14.87
CA ARG A 58 -5.82 5.62 15.78
C ARG A 58 -5.41 6.05 17.20
N GLN A 59 -4.19 5.73 17.62
CA GLN A 59 -3.69 6.05 18.95
C GLN A 59 -2.96 7.39 19.02
N THR A 60 -2.57 7.95 17.88
CA THR A 60 -1.70 9.14 17.82
C THR A 60 -2.38 10.37 17.24
N GLY A 61 -3.53 10.21 16.58
CA GLY A 61 -4.19 11.29 15.85
C GLY A 61 -3.55 11.61 14.48
N VAL A 62 -2.47 10.92 14.11
CA VAL A 62 -1.87 11.01 12.76
C VAL A 62 -2.79 10.30 11.78
N LYS A 63 -3.07 10.89 10.63
CA LYS A 63 -3.95 10.31 9.60
C LYS A 63 -3.18 9.29 8.75
N PRO A 64 -3.69 8.05 8.51
CA PRO A 64 -3.05 7.10 7.61
C PRO A 64 -3.32 7.48 6.15
N VAL A 65 -2.29 7.39 5.32
CA VAL A 65 -2.39 7.40 3.86
C VAL A 65 -1.98 6.01 3.37
N ILE A 66 -2.93 5.24 2.84
CA ILE A 66 -2.70 3.87 2.41
C ILE A 66 -2.37 3.84 0.93
N GLY A 67 -1.25 3.24 0.59
CA GLY A 67 -0.76 3.13 -0.78
C GLY A 67 -0.02 1.83 -1.04
N CYS A 68 0.55 1.73 -2.22
CA CYS A 68 1.42 0.63 -2.66
C CYS A 68 2.30 1.13 -3.80
N GLU A 69 3.58 0.84 -3.74
CA GLU A 69 4.46 0.99 -4.90
C GLU A 69 4.39 -0.29 -5.74
N VAL A 70 3.67 -0.23 -6.85
CA VAL A 70 3.47 -1.39 -7.73
C VAL A 70 4.58 -1.52 -8.76
N TYR A 71 4.85 -2.76 -9.18
CA TYR A 71 5.79 -3.09 -10.26
C TYR A 71 5.05 -3.18 -11.59
N VAL A 72 5.26 -2.22 -12.49
CA VAL A 72 4.57 -2.13 -13.78
C VAL A 72 5.43 -2.81 -14.86
N ALA A 73 4.95 -3.92 -15.41
CA ALA A 73 5.53 -4.61 -16.55
C ALA A 73 4.88 -4.19 -17.89
N GLY A 74 5.44 -4.62 -19.00
CA GLY A 74 4.81 -4.47 -20.31
C GLY A 74 3.61 -5.41 -20.45
N ASP A 75 3.80 -6.68 -20.10
CA ASP A 75 2.79 -7.72 -19.97
C ASP A 75 3.07 -8.50 -18.67
N ARG A 76 2.12 -8.49 -17.73
CA ARG A 76 2.29 -9.17 -16.43
C ARG A 76 2.44 -10.68 -16.56
N LYS A 77 1.86 -11.26 -17.63
CA LYS A 77 1.86 -12.71 -17.87
C LYS A 77 3.11 -13.20 -18.60
N ALA A 78 3.84 -12.29 -19.27
CA ALA A 78 5.11 -12.62 -19.88
C ALA A 78 6.19 -12.86 -18.82
N HIS A 79 6.97 -13.91 -18.96
CA HIS A 79 8.11 -14.18 -18.08
C HIS A 79 9.36 -13.40 -18.53
N GLU A 80 9.17 -12.12 -18.77
CA GLU A 80 10.24 -11.20 -19.19
C GLU A 80 10.74 -10.39 -17.99
N LYS A 81 12.06 -10.17 -17.96
CA LYS A 81 12.67 -9.30 -16.95
C LYS A 81 12.37 -7.84 -17.30
N GLY A 82 12.18 -7.05 -16.28
CA GLY A 82 11.96 -5.62 -16.39
C GLY A 82 10.59 -5.23 -15.84
N ASN A 83 10.62 -4.26 -14.98
CA ASN A 83 9.46 -3.58 -14.44
C ASN A 83 9.86 -2.15 -14.11
N ALA A 84 8.88 -1.29 -13.92
CA ALA A 84 9.06 0.05 -13.42
C ALA A 84 8.21 0.24 -12.16
N HIS A 85 8.63 1.13 -11.30
CA HIS A 85 7.90 1.48 -10.09
C HIS A 85 6.84 2.54 -10.39
N LEU A 86 5.68 2.43 -9.73
CA LEU A 86 4.62 3.41 -9.75
C LEU A 86 3.98 3.47 -8.37
N THR A 87 4.02 4.65 -7.74
CA THR A 87 3.45 4.84 -6.42
C THR A 87 1.97 5.19 -6.52
N LEU A 88 1.12 4.39 -5.91
CA LEU A 88 -0.33 4.55 -5.90
C LEU A 88 -0.84 4.76 -4.48
N LEU A 89 -1.73 5.74 -4.29
CA LEU A 89 -2.38 6.05 -3.01
C LEU A 89 -3.89 5.88 -3.14
N ALA A 90 -4.54 5.32 -2.13
CA ALA A 90 -5.99 5.21 -2.08
C ALA A 90 -6.62 6.51 -1.61
N ALA A 91 -7.41 7.16 -2.46
CA ALA A 91 -8.18 8.33 -2.08
C ALA A 91 -9.39 7.98 -1.21
N ASP A 92 -9.97 6.80 -1.40
CA ASP A 92 -11.16 6.33 -0.72
C ASP A 92 -11.19 4.79 -0.60
N ASN A 93 -12.29 4.23 -0.08
CA ASN A 93 -12.45 2.79 0.07
C ASN A 93 -12.54 2.04 -1.28
N ALA A 94 -12.96 2.69 -2.36
CA ALA A 94 -12.94 2.08 -3.68
C ALA A 94 -11.48 1.95 -4.16
N GLY A 95 -10.67 2.99 -3.98
CA GLY A 95 -9.23 2.96 -4.24
C GLY A 95 -8.50 1.91 -3.39
N TYR A 96 -8.82 1.82 -2.10
CA TYR A 96 -8.26 0.79 -1.22
C TYR A 96 -8.60 -0.64 -1.70
N SER A 97 -9.86 -0.88 -2.09
CA SER A 97 -10.27 -2.16 -2.68
C SER A 97 -9.53 -2.45 -3.99
N ASN A 98 -9.29 -1.44 -4.83
CA ASN A 98 -8.54 -1.57 -6.07
C ASN A 98 -7.06 -1.84 -5.82
N LEU A 99 -6.41 -1.21 -4.83
CA LEU A 99 -5.03 -1.55 -4.44
C LEU A 99 -4.90 -3.00 -3.97
N ILE A 100 -5.85 -3.50 -3.18
CA ILE A 100 -5.88 -4.91 -2.76
C ILE A 100 -5.95 -5.83 -3.98
N LYS A 101 -6.80 -5.51 -4.97
CA LYS A 101 -6.91 -6.28 -6.22
C LYS A 101 -5.64 -6.23 -7.04
N LEU A 102 -5.06 -5.04 -7.23
CA LEU A 102 -3.80 -4.88 -7.96
C LEU A 102 -2.66 -5.69 -7.33
N SER A 103 -2.47 -5.56 -6.01
CA SER A 103 -1.49 -6.37 -5.29
C SER A 103 -1.77 -7.86 -5.43
N SER A 104 -3.01 -8.31 -5.20
CA SER A 104 -3.38 -9.73 -5.29
C SER A 104 -3.17 -10.31 -6.69
N LEU A 105 -3.62 -9.60 -7.73
CA LEU A 105 -3.46 -10.04 -9.13
C LEU A 105 -2.00 -9.99 -9.56
N GLY A 106 -1.22 -9.05 -9.03
CA GLY A 106 0.23 -9.02 -9.22
C GLY A 106 0.90 -10.32 -8.75
N TYR A 107 0.49 -10.84 -7.60
CA TYR A 107 0.97 -12.14 -7.09
C TYR A 107 0.39 -13.34 -7.83
N LEU A 108 -0.90 -13.33 -8.14
CA LEU A 108 -1.61 -14.51 -8.71
C LEU A 108 -1.33 -14.70 -10.20
N GLU A 109 -1.25 -13.59 -10.96
CA GLU A 109 -1.14 -13.63 -12.42
C GLU A 109 0.19 -13.08 -12.95
N GLY A 110 0.81 -12.15 -12.22
CA GLY A 110 1.96 -11.38 -12.67
C GLY A 110 3.29 -11.74 -12.01
N TYR A 111 3.35 -12.75 -11.14
CA TYR A 111 4.56 -13.04 -10.38
C TYR A 111 5.68 -13.63 -11.25
N TYR A 112 6.71 -12.82 -11.44
CA TYR A 112 7.98 -13.25 -12.02
C TYR A 112 9.11 -12.43 -11.37
N TYR A 113 9.80 -13.00 -10.39
CA TYR A 113 10.69 -12.35 -9.41
C TYR A 113 10.03 -11.30 -8.53
N LYS A 114 9.05 -10.54 -9.05
CA LYS A 114 8.26 -9.50 -8.36
C LYS A 114 6.78 -9.66 -8.71
N PRO A 115 5.85 -9.23 -7.86
CA PRO A 115 4.42 -9.19 -8.17
C PRO A 115 4.15 -8.03 -9.13
N ARG A 116 3.98 -8.31 -10.42
CA ARG A 116 3.86 -7.29 -11.45
C ARG A 116 2.42 -7.07 -11.88
N VAL A 117 2.10 -5.83 -12.12
CA VAL A 117 0.88 -5.39 -12.80
C VAL A 117 1.23 -4.88 -14.19
N ASP A 118 0.24 -4.64 -15.03
CA ASP A 118 0.38 -4.01 -16.34
C ASP A 118 -0.70 -2.95 -16.54
N TRP A 119 -0.65 -2.26 -17.66
CA TRP A 119 -1.61 -1.20 -17.96
C TRP A 119 -3.05 -1.71 -18.05
N GLU A 120 -3.29 -2.92 -18.53
CA GLU A 120 -4.63 -3.53 -18.56
C GLU A 120 -5.25 -3.62 -17.16
N LEU A 121 -4.46 -4.02 -16.15
CA LEU A 121 -4.93 -4.06 -14.77
C LEU A 121 -5.08 -2.66 -14.17
N LEU A 122 -4.15 -1.76 -14.43
CA LEU A 122 -4.19 -0.39 -13.93
C LEU A 122 -5.42 0.35 -14.44
N GLU A 123 -5.73 0.27 -15.74
CA GLU A 123 -6.93 0.88 -16.34
C GLU A 123 -8.22 0.36 -15.72
N ARG A 124 -8.32 -0.95 -15.46
CA ARG A 124 -9.50 -1.57 -14.84
C ARG A 124 -9.68 -1.22 -13.36
N HIS A 125 -8.61 -0.84 -12.69
CA HIS A 125 -8.57 -0.62 -11.24
C HIS A 125 -8.08 0.78 -10.84
N ALA A 126 -8.15 1.77 -11.74
CA ALA A 126 -7.69 3.15 -11.49
C ALA A 126 -8.62 3.95 -10.57
N GLN A 127 -9.91 3.59 -10.50
CA GLN A 127 -10.90 4.36 -9.73
C GLN A 127 -10.51 4.49 -8.26
N GLY A 128 -10.57 5.71 -7.74
CA GLY A 128 -10.26 6.03 -6.35
C GLY A 128 -8.75 6.00 -6.04
N LEU A 129 -7.89 5.97 -7.06
CA LEU A 129 -6.44 6.01 -6.91
C LEU A 129 -5.85 7.36 -7.31
N ILE A 130 -4.82 7.77 -6.56
CA ILE A 130 -3.92 8.87 -6.89
C ILE A 130 -2.59 8.23 -7.28
N ALA A 131 -2.00 8.65 -8.41
CA ALA A 131 -0.73 8.16 -8.91
C ALA A 131 0.37 9.22 -8.77
N LEU A 132 1.51 8.84 -8.18
CA LEU A 132 2.74 9.60 -8.24
C LEU A 132 3.64 8.96 -9.29
N SER A 133 4.34 9.76 -10.11
CA SER A 133 5.06 9.25 -11.29
C SER A 133 6.19 8.24 -11.01
N GLY A 134 6.50 8.02 -9.74
CA GLY A 134 7.47 7.03 -9.26
C GLY A 134 8.88 7.57 -9.07
N CYS A 135 9.72 6.73 -8.42
CA CYS A 135 11.12 6.99 -8.12
C CYS A 135 12.02 6.85 -9.36
N LEU A 136 13.34 6.80 -9.18
CA LEU A 136 14.33 6.53 -10.26
C LEU A 136 14.03 5.25 -11.05
N SER A 137 13.40 4.26 -10.42
CA SER A 137 12.95 3.04 -11.08
C SER A 137 11.65 3.20 -11.88
N GLY A 138 10.99 4.37 -11.80
CA GLY A 138 9.79 4.70 -12.56
C GLY A 138 10.08 4.95 -14.05
N ARG A 139 9.05 4.78 -14.89
CA ARG A 139 9.18 4.93 -16.36
C ARG A 139 9.56 6.34 -16.75
N VAL A 140 9.01 7.36 -16.07
CA VAL A 140 9.28 8.78 -16.36
C VAL A 140 10.75 9.09 -16.09
N CYS A 141 11.27 8.75 -14.91
CA CYS A 141 12.65 9.00 -14.53
C CYS A 141 13.64 8.25 -15.44
N LYS A 142 13.37 6.97 -15.75
CA LYS A 142 14.20 6.19 -16.68
C LYS A 142 14.25 6.80 -18.09
N ALA A 143 13.12 7.26 -18.60
CA ALA A 143 13.07 7.91 -19.91
C ALA A 143 13.88 9.22 -19.93
N ILE A 144 13.84 10.01 -18.85
CA ILE A 144 14.65 11.23 -18.71
C ILE A 144 16.14 10.86 -18.65
N GLU A 145 16.51 9.87 -17.82
CA GLU A 145 17.90 9.44 -17.67
C GLU A 145 18.52 8.95 -18.99
N GLU A 146 17.72 8.31 -19.83
CA GLU A 146 18.06 7.85 -21.16
C GLU A 146 17.94 8.94 -22.25
N ASN A 147 17.70 10.21 -21.87
CA ASN A 147 17.47 11.34 -22.77
C ASN A 147 16.30 11.18 -23.73
N ARG A 148 15.27 10.41 -23.37
CA ARG A 148 14.04 10.16 -24.12
C ARG A 148 12.90 11.03 -23.59
N LEU A 149 13.06 12.37 -23.65
CA LEU A 149 12.10 13.32 -23.04
C LEU A 149 10.69 13.23 -23.61
N THR A 150 10.55 12.91 -24.91
CA THR A 150 9.24 12.71 -25.54
C THR A 150 8.52 11.49 -24.96
N ASP A 151 9.27 10.43 -24.65
CA ASP A 151 8.70 9.23 -24.02
C ASP A 151 8.29 9.53 -22.58
N ALA A 152 9.10 10.30 -21.83
CA ALA A 152 8.76 10.74 -20.48
C ALA A 152 7.46 11.57 -20.44
N GLU A 153 7.28 12.47 -21.41
CA GLU A 153 6.05 13.24 -21.59
C GLU A 153 4.86 12.32 -21.90
N GLY A 154 5.05 11.37 -22.84
CA GLY A 154 4.04 10.37 -23.20
C GLY A 154 3.61 9.49 -22.02
N GLU A 155 4.55 9.10 -21.14
CA GLU A 155 4.23 8.35 -19.89
C GLU A 155 3.40 9.18 -18.91
N LEU A 156 3.69 10.48 -18.75
CA LEU A 156 2.89 11.39 -17.93
C LEU A 156 1.48 11.58 -18.49
N ASP A 157 1.35 11.75 -19.81
CA ASP A 157 0.05 11.85 -20.46
C ASP A 157 -0.75 10.54 -20.34
N HIS A 158 -0.09 9.40 -20.43
CA HIS A 158 -0.74 8.10 -20.23
C HIS A 158 -1.24 7.92 -18.80
N LEU A 159 -0.43 8.28 -17.78
CA LEU A 159 -0.87 8.31 -16.40
C LEU A 159 -2.12 9.20 -16.25
N ALA A 160 -2.11 10.40 -16.84
CA ALA A 160 -3.23 11.32 -16.78
C ALA A 160 -4.50 10.78 -17.49
N GLN A 161 -4.35 9.98 -18.53
CA GLN A 161 -5.46 9.29 -19.20
C GLN A 161 -6.06 8.19 -18.33
N VAL A 162 -5.22 7.38 -17.67
CA VAL A 162 -5.64 6.23 -16.85
C VAL A 162 -6.26 6.67 -15.53
N PHE A 163 -5.61 7.58 -14.79
CA PHE A 163 -6.03 7.96 -13.45
C PHE A 163 -6.86 9.26 -13.40
N GLY A 164 -6.90 10.02 -14.49
CA GLY A 164 -7.43 11.38 -14.53
C GLY A 164 -6.40 12.41 -14.10
N ARG A 165 -6.33 13.55 -14.81
CA ARG A 165 -5.31 14.60 -14.58
C ARG A 165 -5.21 15.07 -13.13
N ASP A 166 -6.36 15.21 -12.46
CA ASP A 166 -6.43 15.69 -11.09
C ASP A 166 -5.92 14.66 -10.05
N ASN A 167 -5.65 13.43 -10.49
CA ASN A 167 -5.16 12.35 -9.65
C ASN A 167 -3.71 11.94 -9.98
N VAL A 168 -3.00 12.70 -10.80
CA VAL A 168 -1.61 12.42 -11.18
C VAL A 168 -0.71 13.55 -10.73
N TYR A 169 0.39 13.17 -10.07
CA TYR A 169 1.42 14.09 -9.61
C TYR A 169 2.79 13.65 -10.13
N VAL A 170 3.58 14.61 -10.58
CA VAL A 170 4.99 14.37 -10.90
C VAL A 170 5.76 14.32 -9.58
N GLU A 171 6.33 13.17 -9.29
CA GLU A 171 7.06 12.91 -8.06
C GLU A 171 8.49 13.46 -8.16
N LEU A 172 8.87 14.32 -7.24
CA LEU A 172 10.22 14.88 -7.12
C LEU A 172 10.91 14.22 -5.92
N GLN A 173 12.07 13.61 -6.16
CA GLN A 173 12.89 12.98 -5.12
C GLN A 173 14.28 13.59 -5.08
N ASN A 174 14.81 13.78 -3.87
CA ASN A 174 16.19 14.21 -3.64
C ASN A 174 16.78 13.52 -2.40
N ALA A 175 17.38 12.36 -2.62
CA ALA A 175 18.18 11.65 -1.63
C ALA A 175 19.68 11.92 -1.84
N HIS A 176 20.05 13.06 -2.42
CA HIS A 176 21.41 13.49 -2.72
C HIS A 176 22.16 12.56 -3.69
N LEU A 177 21.45 11.83 -4.55
CA LEU A 177 22.02 11.08 -5.65
C LEU A 177 22.34 12.00 -6.82
N GLU A 178 23.52 11.84 -7.46
CA GLU A 178 23.89 12.64 -8.63
C GLU A 178 22.86 12.54 -9.76
N VAL A 179 22.29 11.36 -9.99
CA VAL A 179 21.26 11.14 -11.00
C VAL A 179 19.99 11.94 -10.68
N GLN A 180 19.54 11.97 -9.41
CA GLN A 180 18.38 12.77 -9.00
C GLN A 180 18.63 14.27 -9.21
N ALA A 181 19.81 14.78 -8.80
CA ALA A 181 20.18 16.17 -9.01
C ALA A 181 20.14 16.55 -10.51
N ARG A 182 20.53 15.64 -11.39
CA ARG A 182 20.55 15.87 -12.84
C ARG A 182 19.15 15.87 -13.45
N ILE A 183 18.23 14.97 -13.01
CA ILE A 183 16.90 14.83 -13.62
C ILE A 183 15.84 15.75 -12.98
N LEU A 184 16.04 16.22 -11.76
CA LEU A 184 15.07 17.04 -11.03
C LEU A 184 14.62 18.32 -11.79
N PRO A 185 15.52 19.09 -12.43
CA PRO A 185 15.11 20.22 -13.27
C PRO A 185 14.24 19.81 -14.46
N GLN A 186 14.55 18.69 -15.10
CA GLN A 186 13.81 18.16 -16.24
C GLN A 186 12.43 17.65 -15.85
N LEU A 187 12.28 17.01 -14.66
CA LEU A 187 10.99 16.64 -14.09
C LEU A 187 10.11 17.87 -13.83
N THR A 188 10.70 18.93 -13.28
CA THR A 188 9.99 20.19 -13.00
C THR A 188 9.55 20.88 -14.32
N GLU A 189 10.39 20.87 -15.34
CA GLU A 189 10.05 21.38 -16.68
C GLU A 189 8.93 20.57 -17.33
N LEU A 190 9.01 19.24 -17.29
CA LEU A 190 7.96 18.36 -17.81
C LEU A 190 6.64 18.53 -17.07
N ALA A 191 6.66 18.68 -15.75
CA ALA A 191 5.46 18.95 -14.95
C ALA A 191 4.80 20.27 -15.40
N THR A 192 5.60 21.31 -15.63
CA THR A 192 5.12 22.61 -16.14
C THR A 192 4.54 22.47 -17.56
N LYS A 193 5.24 21.76 -18.45
CA LYS A 193 4.83 21.54 -19.85
C LYS A 193 3.52 20.74 -19.95
N THR A 194 3.39 19.68 -19.17
CA THR A 194 2.19 18.84 -19.14
C THR A 194 1.07 19.45 -18.30
N GLY A 195 1.34 20.48 -17.49
CA GLY A 195 0.39 21.08 -16.55
C GLY A 195 0.00 20.15 -15.40
N LEU A 196 0.82 19.14 -15.08
CA LEU A 196 0.62 18.25 -13.94
C LEU A 196 1.29 18.84 -12.68
N PRO A 197 0.65 18.73 -11.51
CA PRO A 197 1.24 19.20 -10.25
C PRO A 197 2.42 18.33 -9.83
N THR A 198 3.37 18.92 -9.10
CA THR A 198 4.51 18.22 -8.49
C THR A 198 4.25 17.92 -7.02
N VAL A 199 4.80 16.83 -6.48
CA VAL A 199 4.91 16.54 -5.05
C VAL A 199 6.34 16.14 -4.69
N ALA A 200 6.82 16.55 -3.51
CA ALA A 200 8.11 16.15 -3.00
C ALA A 200 7.99 14.89 -2.14
N THR A 201 8.85 13.89 -2.35
CA THR A 201 8.88 12.67 -1.54
C THR A 201 10.30 12.29 -1.15
N GLY A 202 10.44 11.50 -0.07
CA GLY A 202 11.73 11.09 0.45
C GLY A 202 12.12 9.64 0.10
N ASP A 203 11.18 8.85 -0.44
CA ASP A 203 11.41 7.41 -0.72
C ASP A 203 11.98 6.68 0.50
N VAL A 204 11.29 6.84 1.63
CA VAL A 204 11.80 6.47 2.95
C VAL A 204 11.94 4.96 3.09
N HIS A 205 13.12 4.48 3.48
CA HIS A 205 13.40 3.06 3.70
C HIS A 205 13.78 2.73 5.14
N TYR A 206 14.19 3.72 5.93
CA TYR A 206 14.50 3.55 7.35
C TYR A 206 14.14 4.80 8.16
N LEU A 207 14.11 4.68 9.50
CA LEU A 207 13.47 5.68 10.34
C LEU A 207 14.39 6.88 10.66
N ARG A 208 15.67 6.64 10.90
CA ARG A 208 16.65 7.65 11.32
C ARG A 208 17.91 7.56 10.46
N ASP A 209 18.62 8.64 10.29
CA ASP A 209 19.91 8.68 9.60
C ASP A 209 20.92 7.63 10.15
N THR A 210 20.92 7.44 11.48
CA THR A 210 21.74 6.43 12.16
C THR A 210 21.39 4.98 11.79
N ASP A 211 20.25 4.72 11.17
CA ASP A 211 19.78 3.39 10.79
C ASP A 211 20.37 2.92 9.45
N ALA A 212 21.03 3.81 8.70
CA ALA A 212 21.63 3.52 7.40
C ALA A 212 22.52 2.26 7.43
N ARG A 213 23.33 2.08 8.49
CA ARG A 213 24.18 0.89 8.64
C ARG A 213 23.39 -0.40 8.86
N ALA A 214 22.29 -0.34 9.61
CA ALA A 214 21.42 -1.49 9.81
C ALA A 214 20.67 -1.85 8.51
N HIS A 215 20.24 -0.83 7.78
CA HIS A 215 19.65 -0.98 6.45
C HIS A 215 20.62 -1.62 5.44
N GLU A 216 21.88 -1.22 5.42
CA GLU A 216 22.94 -1.84 4.60
C GLU A 216 23.08 -3.34 4.90
N ALA A 217 22.96 -3.75 6.18
CA ALA A 217 22.97 -5.16 6.55
C ALA A 217 21.74 -5.91 6.00
N LEU A 218 20.56 -5.29 5.99
CA LEU A 218 19.34 -5.84 5.38
C LEU A 218 19.54 -6.05 3.87
N LEU A 219 20.11 -5.09 3.17
CA LEU A 219 20.43 -5.21 1.75
C LEU A 219 21.43 -6.34 1.45
N CYS A 220 22.41 -6.57 2.33
CA CYS A 220 23.31 -7.73 2.23
C CYS A 220 22.56 -9.06 2.38
N ILE A 221 21.59 -9.15 3.30
CA ILE A 221 20.76 -10.35 3.45
C ILE A 221 19.96 -10.61 2.16
N GLN A 222 19.36 -9.56 1.60
CA GLN A 222 18.60 -9.65 0.35
C GLN A 222 19.45 -10.14 -0.83
N SER A 223 20.65 -9.60 -0.99
CA SER A 223 21.54 -9.93 -2.10
C SER A 223 22.32 -11.23 -1.89
N GLY A 224 22.21 -11.85 -0.71
CA GLY A 224 23.06 -13.01 -0.35
C GLY A 224 24.52 -12.66 -0.18
N ASP A 225 24.83 -11.41 0.16
CA ASP A 225 26.17 -10.88 0.33
C ASP A 225 26.50 -10.61 1.82
N SER A 226 27.63 -10.00 2.08
CA SER A 226 28.14 -9.73 3.42
C SER A 226 28.71 -8.32 3.53
N LEU A 227 28.48 -7.67 4.67
CA LEU A 227 29.11 -6.40 5.02
C LEU A 227 30.65 -6.42 4.99
N LYS A 228 31.28 -7.59 4.94
CA LYS A 228 32.72 -7.76 4.79
C LYS A 228 33.18 -7.61 3.33
N ASN A 229 32.29 -7.80 2.37
CA ASN A 229 32.55 -7.56 0.97
C ASN A 229 32.55 -6.05 0.70
N PRO A 230 33.63 -5.37 0.35
CA PRO A 230 33.62 -3.92 0.12
C PRO A 230 32.78 -3.50 -1.08
N ASN A 231 32.43 -4.44 -1.97
CA ASN A 231 31.64 -4.22 -3.17
C ASN A 231 30.19 -4.73 -3.04
N HIS A 232 29.71 -5.03 -1.83
CA HIS A 232 28.32 -5.42 -1.65
C HIS A 232 27.38 -4.28 -2.07
N TRP A 233 26.19 -4.66 -2.50
CA TRP A 233 25.18 -3.69 -2.89
C TRP A 233 24.67 -2.89 -1.69
N ARG A 234 24.60 -1.58 -1.84
CA ARG A 234 24.10 -0.62 -0.85
C ARG A 234 23.53 0.61 -1.55
N PHE A 235 22.74 1.39 -0.84
CA PHE A 235 22.39 2.72 -1.31
C PHE A 235 23.60 3.63 -1.29
N GLU A 236 23.72 4.50 -2.29
CA GLU A 236 24.87 5.38 -2.46
C GLU A 236 24.91 6.52 -1.46
N THR A 237 23.76 6.79 -0.79
CA THR A 237 23.60 7.87 0.21
C THR A 237 22.84 7.39 1.43
N ASP A 238 23.00 8.10 2.55
CA ASP A 238 22.30 7.83 3.82
C ASP A 238 21.04 8.72 3.97
N HIS A 239 20.45 9.20 2.85
CA HIS A 239 19.36 10.16 2.86
C HIS A 239 17.95 9.56 2.64
N PHE A 240 17.80 8.25 2.75
CA PHE A 240 16.52 7.53 2.64
C PHE A 240 15.79 7.34 3.98
N TYR A 241 16.11 8.19 4.98
CA TYR A 241 15.45 8.15 6.29
C TYR A 241 14.21 9.05 6.35
N PHE A 242 13.40 8.84 7.37
CA PHE A 242 12.19 9.62 7.64
C PHE A 242 12.55 11.02 8.16
N LYS A 243 12.78 11.95 7.24
CA LYS A 243 13.24 13.32 7.47
C LYS A 243 12.15 14.17 8.12
N SER A 244 12.56 15.17 8.89
CA SER A 244 11.67 16.24 9.33
C SER A 244 11.24 17.15 8.15
N PRO A 245 10.13 17.91 8.30
CA PRO A 245 9.73 18.89 7.30
C PRO A 245 10.81 19.92 6.98
N ASP A 246 11.59 20.33 7.99
CA ASP A 246 12.69 21.28 7.80
C ASP A 246 13.83 20.68 6.97
N GLU A 247 14.19 19.41 7.23
CA GLU A 247 15.19 18.67 6.42
C GLU A 247 14.71 18.50 4.98
N MET A 248 13.43 18.16 4.78
CA MET A 248 12.86 18.06 3.44
C MET A 248 12.86 19.42 2.73
N ALA A 249 12.58 20.53 3.43
CA ALA A 249 12.63 21.87 2.84
C ALA A 249 14.04 22.26 2.38
N LEU A 250 15.08 21.77 3.08
CA LEU A 250 16.48 21.97 2.67
C LEU A 250 16.83 21.16 1.41
N ASP A 251 16.23 19.98 1.23
CA ASP A 251 16.44 19.14 0.06
C ASP A 251 15.71 19.65 -1.20
N PHE A 252 14.66 20.45 -1.01
CA PHE A 252 13.83 20.97 -2.10
C PHE A 252 13.77 22.51 -2.15
N PRO A 253 14.92 23.20 -2.29
CA PRO A 253 14.95 24.65 -2.35
C PRO A 253 14.15 25.17 -3.56
N GLY A 254 13.23 26.11 -3.31
CA GLY A 254 12.36 26.67 -4.36
C GLY A 254 11.16 25.80 -4.76
N GLN A 255 10.94 24.62 -4.12
CA GLN A 255 9.85 23.69 -4.39
C GLN A 255 8.78 23.69 -3.26
N ALA A 256 8.56 24.84 -2.61
CA ALA A 256 7.61 24.96 -1.49
C ALA A 256 6.19 24.47 -1.86
N ASP A 257 5.76 24.65 -3.11
CA ASP A 257 4.47 24.18 -3.59
C ASP A 257 4.41 22.64 -3.68
N ALA A 258 5.50 21.98 -4.10
CA ALA A 258 5.58 20.52 -4.13
C ALA A 258 5.55 19.93 -2.71
N MET A 259 6.17 20.61 -1.76
CA MET A 259 6.10 20.25 -0.33
C MET A 259 4.66 20.40 0.19
N ARG A 260 4.03 21.56 0.02
CA ARG A 260 2.67 21.81 0.52
C ARG A 260 1.63 20.88 -0.10
N ARG A 261 1.78 20.52 -1.38
CA ARG A 261 0.85 19.57 -2.05
C ARG A 261 0.83 18.19 -1.43
N THR A 262 1.84 17.80 -0.67
CA THR A 262 1.79 16.54 0.09
C THR A 262 0.65 16.53 1.10
N LEU A 263 0.35 17.66 1.73
CA LEU A 263 -0.81 17.81 2.62
C LEU A 263 -2.12 17.72 1.83
N GLU A 264 -2.22 18.41 0.68
CA GLU A 264 -3.40 18.38 -0.18
C GLU A 264 -3.72 16.92 -0.64
N VAL A 265 -2.69 16.16 -1.02
CA VAL A 265 -2.84 14.73 -1.37
C VAL A 265 -3.29 13.93 -0.16
N ALA A 266 -2.66 14.13 1.00
CA ALA A 266 -3.02 13.42 2.22
C ALA A 266 -4.46 13.74 2.68
N GLU A 267 -4.93 14.98 2.53
CA GLU A 267 -6.32 15.37 2.81
C GLU A 267 -7.34 14.62 1.92
N ARG A 268 -6.99 14.36 0.67
CA ARG A 268 -7.80 13.60 -0.28
C ARG A 268 -7.87 12.11 0.01
N CYS A 269 -6.92 11.55 0.75
CA CYS A 269 -6.86 10.13 1.08
C CYS A 269 -7.68 9.82 2.34
N ASN A 270 -8.87 9.23 2.18
CA ASN A 270 -9.83 8.99 3.26
C ASN A 270 -10.31 7.54 3.22
N VAL A 271 -9.45 6.63 3.65
CA VAL A 271 -9.77 5.20 3.76
C VAL A 271 -10.22 4.88 5.19
N GLU A 272 -11.35 4.21 5.31
CA GLU A 272 -11.86 3.68 6.57
C GLU A 272 -11.86 2.15 6.53
N ILE A 273 -11.16 1.53 7.51
CA ILE A 273 -11.13 0.07 7.65
C ILE A 273 -12.06 -0.34 8.80
N GLU A 274 -13.12 -1.05 8.46
CA GLU A 274 -14.09 -1.56 9.42
C GLU A 274 -13.57 -2.87 10.03
N LEU A 275 -13.16 -2.84 11.31
CA LEU A 275 -12.57 -4.00 12.00
C LEU A 275 -13.56 -4.74 12.92
N ASP A 276 -14.64 -4.07 13.33
CA ASP A 276 -15.57 -4.60 14.36
C ASP A 276 -16.74 -5.38 13.77
N ARG A 277 -16.76 -5.55 12.45
CA ARG A 277 -17.80 -6.31 11.76
C ARG A 277 -17.47 -7.79 11.70
N ILE A 278 -18.30 -8.59 12.31
CA ILE A 278 -18.25 -10.05 12.20
C ILE A 278 -18.82 -10.45 10.84
N LEU A 279 -17.96 -10.88 9.93
CA LEU A 279 -18.32 -11.37 8.59
C LEU A 279 -18.37 -12.90 8.61
N LEU A 280 -19.51 -13.47 8.96
CA LEU A 280 -19.72 -14.90 8.82
C LEU A 280 -20.14 -15.22 7.39
N PRO A 281 -19.63 -16.34 6.80
CA PRO A 281 -20.13 -16.80 5.51
C PRO A 281 -21.60 -17.17 5.62
N ARG A 282 -22.38 -16.80 4.62
CA ARG A 282 -23.78 -17.22 4.51
C ARG A 282 -23.83 -18.61 3.89
N PHE A 283 -24.60 -19.51 4.51
CA PHE A 283 -24.83 -20.85 3.97
C PHE A 283 -26.01 -20.82 3.00
N ASP A 284 -25.83 -21.38 1.80
CA ASP A 284 -26.90 -21.49 0.80
C ASP A 284 -27.82 -22.67 1.15
N VAL A 285 -28.92 -22.36 1.83
CA VAL A 285 -29.95 -23.35 2.14
C VAL A 285 -30.78 -23.69 0.90
N PRO A 286 -31.41 -24.90 0.83
CA PRO A 286 -32.34 -25.24 -0.24
C PRO A 286 -33.45 -24.19 -0.39
N GLU A 287 -33.86 -23.93 -1.65
CA GLU A 287 -34.80 -22.88 -2.02
C GLU A 287 -36.09 -22.90 -1.18
N GLY A 288 -36.51 -21.73 -0.68
CA GLY A 288 -37.72 -21.55 0.12
C GLY A 288 -37.64 -21.97 1.58
N ARG A 289 -36.41 -22.27 2.09
CA ARG A 289 -36.19 -22.71 3.48
C ARG A 289 -35.55 -21.62 4.34
N ASP A 290 -35.96 -21.56 5.60
CA ASP A 290 -35.23 -20.79 6.63
C ASP A 290 -33.96 -21.53 7.06
N ALA A 291 -32.86 -20.83 7.25
CA ALA A 291 -31.56 -21.42 7.61
C ALA A 291 -31.60 -22.12 8.98
N PHE A 292 -32.29 -21.52 9.97
CA PHE A 292 -32.39 -22.12 11.29
C PHE A 292 -33.26 -23.39 11.28
N ASP A 293 -34.38 -23.36 10.58
CA ASP A 293 -35.27 -24.53 10.46
C ASP A 293 -34.56 -25.68 9.73
N TYR A 294 -33.70 -25.36 8.74
CA TYR A 294 -32.88 -26.34 8.07
C TYR A 294 -31.82 -26.96 9.00
N LEU A 295 -31.15 -26.11 9.83
CA LEU A 295 -30.20 -26.60 10.85
C LEU A 295 -30.89 -27.53 11.85
N VAL A 296 -32.08 -27.15 12.35
CA VAL A 296 -32.88 -28.01 13.27
C VAL A 296 -33.15 -29.38 12.65
N GLU A 297 -33.64 -29.43 11.41
CA GLU A 297 -33.92 -30.68 10.70
C GLU A 297 -32.67 -31.54 10.56
N LEU A 298 -31.53 -30.97 10.17
CA LEU A 298 -30.27 -31.70 10.05
C LEU A 298 -29.80 -32.26 11.39
N CYS A 299 -29.94 -31.47 12.47
CA CYS A 299 -29.57 -31.92 13.81
C CYS A 299 -30.49 -33.04 14.34
N GLU A 300 -31.80 -32.96 14.10
CA GLU A 300 -32.75 -33.98 14.47
C GLU A 300 -32.48 -35.31 13.73
N LYS A 301 -32.25 -35.25 12.43
CA LYS A 301 -31.82 -36.42 11.63
C LYS A 301 -30.48 -36.95 12.13
N GLY A 302 -29.54 -36.06 12.45
CA GLY A 302 -28.22 -36.43 12.99
C GLY A 302 -28.34 -37.12 14.36
N LEU A 303 -29.24 -36.65 15.23
CA LEU A 303 -29.49 -37.26 16.54
C LEU A 303 -29.97 -38.73 16.41
N GLN A 304 -30.97 -38.95 15.54
CA GLN A 304 -31.47 -40.29 15.25
C GLN A 304 -30.44 -41.24 14.65
N LYS A 305 -29.53 -40.69 13.83
CA LYS A 305 -28.44 -41.49 13.21
C LYS A 305 -27.34 -41.86 14.18
N ARG A 306 -27.10 -41.04 15.21
CA ARG A 306 -25.96 -41.23 16.14
C ARG A 306 -26.28 -42.01 17.40
N TYR A 307 -27.55 -42.06 17.78
CA TYR A 307 -28.00 -42.73 19.02
C TYR A 307 -29.05 -43.79 18.72
N ASP A 308 -28.83 -45.03 19.18
CA ASP A 308 -29.80 -46.14 19.02
C ASP A 308 -31.13 -45.81 19.70
N LYS A 309 -31.11 -45.06 20.78
CA LYS A 309 -32.30 -44.59 21.51
C LYS A 309 -32.17 -43.09 21.83
N VAL A 310 -33.02 -42.28 21.23
CA VAL A 310 -33.13 -40.88 21.53
C VAL A 310 -33.95 -40.65 22.81
N THR A 311 -33.31 -40.22 23.90
CA THR A 311 -33.96 -39.93 25.18
C THR A 311 -34.48 -38.49 25.21
N SER A 312 -35.40 -38.19 26.18
CA SER A 312 -35.88 -36.82 26.42
C SER A 312 -34.72 -35.87 26.78
N GLU A 313 -33.76 -36.37 27.55
CA GLU A 313 -32.59 -35.61 27.95
C GLU A 313 -31.73 -35.17 26.73
N LEU A 314 -31.50 -36.05 25.77
CA LEU A 314 -30.80 -35.75 24.52
C LEU A 314 -31.57 -34.71 23.68
N GLN A 315 -32.90 -34.81 23.63
CA GLN A 315 -33.74 -33.85 22.92
C GLN A 315 -33.74 -32.47 23.59
N GLU A 316 -33.79 -32.43 24.92
CA GLU A 316 -33.72 -31.19 25.68
C GLU A 316 -32.37 -30.51 25.49
N ARG A 317 -31.28 -31.28 25.52
CA ARG A 317 -29.94 -30.77 25.26
C ARG A 317 -29.82 -30.21 23.84
N LEU A 318 -30.29 -30.92 22.83
CA LEU A 318 -30.28 -30.44 21.44
C LEU A 318 -31.04 -29.12 21.31
N ARG A 319 -32.25 -29.02 21.89
CA ARG A 319 -33.03 -27.77 21.85
C ARG A 319 -32.32 -26.60 22.52
N TYR A 320 -31.65 -26.85 23.64
CA TYR A 320 -30.85 -25.84 24.34
C TYR A 320 -29.72 -25.32 23.45
N GLU A 321 -28.94 -26.21 22.85
CA GLU A 321 -27.80 -25.85 21.96
C GLU A 321 -28.30 -25.08 20.74
N LEU A 322 -29.33 -25.54 20.07
CA LEU A 322 -29.90 -24.86 18.89
C LEU A 322 -30.44 -23.47 19.24
N LYS A 323 -31.09 -23.32 20.41
CA LYS A 323 -31.53 -22.04 20.89
C LYS A 323 -30.36 -21.07 21.09
N THR A 324 -29.28 -21.53 21.71
CA THR A 324 -28.08 -20.74 21.95
C THR A 324 -27.45 -20.29 20.63
N ILE A 325 -27.31 -21.21 19.65
CA ILE A 325 -26.78 -20.93 18.31
C ILE A 325 -27.62 -19.84 17.62
N LYS A 326 -28.94 -19.93 17.71
CA LYS A 326 -29.88 -18.94 17.13
C LYS A 326 -29.73 -17.57 17.78
N GLU A 327 -29.75 -17.53 19.11
CA GLU A 327 -29.67 -16.28 19.89
C GLU A 327 -28.34 -15.55 19.67
N MET A 328 -27.26 -16.30 19.44
CA MET A 328 -25.93 -15.75 19.12
C MET A 328 -25.75 -15.39 17.63
N GLY A 329 -26.70 -15.71 16.76
CA GLY A 329 -26.63 -15.40 15.32
C GLY A 329 -25.64 -16.26 14.54
N PHE A 330 -25.30 -17.47 15.02
CA PHE A 330 -24.31 -18.36 14.41
C PHE A 330 -24.90 -19.47 13.54
N THR A 331 -26.17 -19.37 13.14
CA THR A 331 -26.85 -20.42 12.34
C THR A 331 -26.07 -20.80 11.09
N ASP A 332 -25.70 -19.81 10.26
CA ASP A 332 -24.95 -20.04 9.02
C ASP A 332 -23.55 -20.62 9.26
N TYR A 333 -22.93 -20.33 10.41
CA TYR A 333 -21.62 -20.88 10.77
C TYR A 333 -21.69 -22.38 11.10
N PHE A 334 -22.80 -22.84 11.67
CA PHE A 334 -22.99 -24.26 12.03
C PHE A 334 -23.51 -25.10 10.85
N LEU A 335 -24.14 -24.50 9.85
CA LEU A 335 -24.50 -25.14 8.58
C LEU A 335 -23.30 -25.33 7.69
#